data_564dc3592677920ff6a514227e8925dd
#
_entry.id   564dc3592677920ff6a514227e8925dd
#
_cell.length_a   1.000
_cell.length_b   1.000
_cell.length_c   1.000
_cell.angle_alpha   90.00
_cell.angle_beta   90.00
_cell.angle_gamma   90.00
#
_symmetry.space_group_name_H-M   'P 1'
#
loop_
_entity.id
_entity.type
_entity.pdbx_description
1 polymer ?
#
loop_
_entity_poly.entity_id
_entity_poly.type
_entity_poly.pdbx_seq_one_letter_code
_entity_poly.pdbx_strand_id
1 'polypeptide(L)'
;MEFRLTSPAFNNGTLIPSKYTCDGENINPHLVIHGAPPQAKCLALVMEDPDAPAGLWIHWVMWNIPPETKEIREHTVPMGAEEGFNTGGETGYDGPCPPSGTHRYFFRLFALNIKLKLPSEADKQMLESAMEQHILATTELMGTYSRTNEAPL
;
A
#
# COMPACT_ATOMS: atom_id res chain seq x y z
N MET A 1 -8.91 -18.45 -9.84
CA MET A 1 -9.14 -17.01 -9.96
C MET A 1 -7.83 -16.27 -9.74
N GLU A 2 -7.55 -15.31 -10.55
CA GLU A 2 -6.29 -14.57 -10.49
C GLU A 2 -6.25 -13.62 -9.30
N PHE A 3 -5.12 -13.62 -8.57
CA PHE A 3 -4.89 -12.69 -7.48
C PHE A 3 -4.71 -11.29 -8.05
N ARG A 4 -5.57 -10.36 -7.63
CA ARG A 4 -5.60 -9.03 -8.24
C ARG A 4 -6.02 -7.97 -7.24
N LEU A 5 -5.42 -6.79 -7.36
CA LEU A 5 -5.73 -5.63 -6.52
C LEU A 5 -6.24 -4.51 -7.41
N THR A 6 -7.41 -3.97 -7.06
CA THR A 6 -8.02 -2.86 -7.81
C THR A 6 -8.54 -1.81 -6.83
N SER A 7 -8.99 -0.68 -7.36
CA SER A 7 -9.61 0.37 -6.57
C SER A 7 -10.78 0.97 -7.32
N PRO A 8 -11.93 1.20 -6.65
CA PRO A 8 -12.99 1.98 -7.28
C PRO A 8 -12.66 3.46 -7.37
N ALA A 9 -11.61 3.92 -6.67
CA ALA A 9 -11.24 5.33 -6.68
C ALA A 9 -10.40 5.72 -7.89
N PHE A 10 -9.62 4.78 -8.46
CA PHE A 10 -8.81 5.05 -9.64
C PHE A 10 -8.47 3.75 -10.35
N ASN A 11 -8.22 3.84 -11.65
CA ASN A 11 -7.81 2.68 -12.44
C ASN A 11 -6.29 2.53 -12.41
N ASN A 12 -5.82 1.30 -12.59
CA ASN A 12 -4.38 1.04 -12.65
C ASN A 12 -3.73 1.94 -13.70
N GLY A 13 -2.67 2.62 -13.31
CA GLY A 13 -1.91 3.50 -14.21
C GLY A 13 -2.46 4.91 -14.31
N THR A 14 -3.54 5.25 -13.59
CA THR A 14 -4.16 6.56 -13.70
C THR A 14 -3.92 7.39 -12.44
N LEU A 15 -4.40 8.64 -12.46
CA LEU A 15 -4.21 9.61 -11.39
C LEU A 15 -4.94 9.18 -10.12
N ILE A 16 -4.23 9.24 -8.99
CA ILE A 16 -4.84 9.04 -7.68
C ILE A 16 -5.55 10.35 -7.31
N PRO A 17 -6.83 10.30 -6.93
CA PRO A 17 -7.53 11.53 -6.56
C PRO A 17 -6.87 12.23 -5.37
N SER A 18 -6.88 13.55 -5.41
CA SER A 18 -6.22 14.38 -4.39
C SER A 18 -6.74 14.13 -2.97
N LYS A 19 -7.96 13.61 -2.85
CA LYS A 19 -8.53 13.24 -1.55
C LYS A 19 -7.60 12.35 -0.73
N TYR A 20 -6.85 11.47 -1.40
CA TYR A 20 -6.00 10.46 -0.77
C TYR A 20 -4.55 10.90 -0.64
N THR A 21 -4.28 12.17 -0.86
CA THR A 21 -2.93 12.74 -0.87
C THR A 21 -2.80 13.86 0.13
N CYS A 22 -1.59 14.42 0.26
CA CYS A 22 -1.34 15.54 1.15
C CYS A 22 -2.11 16.80 0.76
N ASP A 23 -2.66 16.85 -0.45
CA ASP A 23 -3.47 17.98 -0.92
C ASP A 23 -4.94 17.83 -0.56
N GLY A 24 -5.34 16.74 0.04
CA GLY A 24 -6.71 16.46 0.44
C GLY A 24 -6.78 15.92 1.86
N GLU A 25 -7.67 14.95 2.07
CA GLU A 25 -7.88 14.38 3.40
C GLU A 25 -6.73 13.49 3.85
N ASN A 26 -5.91 13.04 2.92
CA ASN A 26 -4.74 12.21 3.19
C ASN A 26 -5.13 10.90 3.89
N ILE A 27 -6.14 10.24 3.38
CA ILE A 27 -6.62 8.95 3.89
C ILE A 27 -6.39 7.88 2.84
N ASN A 28 -6.31 6.62 3.28
CA ASN A 28 -6.08 5.53 2.34
C ASN A 28 -7.28 5.35 1.41
N PRO A 29 -7.04 5.05 0.13
CA PRO A 29 -8.13 4.81 -0.81
C PRO A 29 -8.78 3.46 -0.58
N HIS A 30 -9.99 3.30 -1.09
CA HIS A 30 -10.71 2.04 -1.13
C HIS A 30 -9.97 1.08 -2.07
N LEU A 31 -9.63 -0.09 -1.57
CA LEU A 31 -8.97 -1.15 -2.35
C LEU A 31 -9.84 -2.39 -2.35
N VAL A 32 -9.85 -3.12 -3.47
CA VAL A 32 -10.60 -4.36 -3.62
C VAL A 32 -9.63 -5.49 -3.94
N ILE A 33 -9.76 -6.60 -3.21
CA ILE A 33 -8.88 -7.74 -3.33
C ILE A 33 -9.63 -8.89 -3.98
N HIS A 34 -9.06 -9.44 -5.07
CA HIS A 34 -9.65 -10.54 -5.81
C HIS A 34 -8.71 -11.74 -5.79
N GLY A 35 -9.26 -12.92 -5.62
CA GLY A 35 -8.54 -14.15 -5.92
C GLY A 35 -7.38 -14.50 -5.01
N ALA A 36 -7.44 -14.12 -3.74
CA ALA A 36 -6.40 -14.53 -2.80
C ALA A 36 -6.30 -16.06 -2.78
N PRO A 37 -5.07 -16.62 -2.77
CA PRO A 37 -4.90 -18.06 -2.72
C PRO A 37 -5.58 -18.66 -1.50
N PRO A 38 -6.28 -19.79 -1.63
CA PRO A 38 -6.96 -20.41 -0.48
C PRO A 38 -6.01 -20.88 0.61
N GLN A 39 -4.72 -21.07 0.28
CA GLN A 39 -3.71 -21.47 1.25
C GLN A 39 -3.20 -20.29 2.09
N ALA A 40 -3.57 -19.06 1.74
CA ALA A 40 -3.07 -17.88 2.44
C ALA A 40 -3.52 -17.87 3.90
N LYS A 41 -2.58 -17.57 4.77
CA LYS A 41 -2.85 -17.40 6.21
C LYS A 41 -3.03 -15.94 6.57
N CYS A 42 -2.46 -15.05 5.76
CA CYS A 42 -2.67 -13.61 5.88
C CYS A 42 -2.20 -12.93 4.59
N LEU A 43 -2.53 -11.64 4.48
CA LEU A 43 -2.03 -10.80 3.40
C LEU A 43 -1.19 -9.69 4.01
N ALA A 44 -0.29 -9.12 3.19
CA ALA A 44 0.52 -7.96 3.58
C ALA A 44 0.49 -6.95 2.44
N LEU A 45 0.59 -5.68 2.78
CA LEU A 45 0.49 -4.59 1.81
C LEU A 45 1.61 -3.59 2.04
N VAL A 46 2.26 -3.18 0.95
CA VAL A 46 3.26 -2.11 0.98
C VAL A 46 2.91 -1.12 -0.12
N MET A 47 2.79 0.16 0.23
CA MET A 47 2.62 1.23 -0.75
C MET A 47 3.93 2.00 -0.82
N GLU A 48 4.49 2.14 -2.02
CA GLU A 48 5.81 2.74 -2.17
C GLU A 48 5.94 3.58 -3.44
N ASP A 49 6.84 4.57 -3.39
CA ASP A 49 7.14 5.50 -4.48
C ASP A 49 8.61 5.35 -4.87
N PRO A 50 8.92 4.72 -6.01
CA PRO A 50 10.31 4.58 -6.45
C PRO A 50 10.86 5.85 -7.11
N ASP A 51 10.03 6.86 -7.33
CA ASP A 51 10.43 8.08 -8.04
C ASP A 51 10.79 9.23 -7.10
N ALA A 52 10.78 8.99 -5.78
CA ALA A 52 11.11 10.02 -4.81
C ALA A 52 12.57 10.46 -4.97
N PRO A 53 12.88 11.77 -4.77
CA PRO A 53 14.24 12.28 -5.02
C PRO A 53 15.33 11.60 -4.23
N ALA A 54 15.05 11.20 -2.99
CA ALA A 54 16.03 10.57 -2.11
C ALA A 54 16.07 9.05 -2.26
N GLY A 55 15.30 8.49 -3.20
CA GLY A 55 15.19 7.06 -3.39
C GLY A 55 13.82 6.54 -3.00
N LEU A 56 13.71 5.24 -2.82
CA LEU A 56 12.43 4.60 -2.53
C LEU A 56 11.80 5.16 -1.25
N TRP A 57 10.58 5.68 -1.36
CA TRP A 57 9.83 6.20 -0.22
C TRP A 57 8.66 5.28 0.09
N ILE A 58 8.56 4.85 1.34
CA ILE A 58 7.52 3.92 1.79
C ILE A 58 6.39 4.73 2.41
N HIS A 59 5.18 4.55 1.87
CA HIS A 59 4.01 5.32 2.28
C HIS A 59 3.10 4.56 3.24
N TRP A 60 3.08 3.22 3.16
CA TRP A 60 2.16 2.43 3.96
C TRP A 60 2.69 1.00 4.09
N VAL A 61 2.71 0.47 5.29
CA VAL A 61 3.14 -0.90 5.57
C VAL A 61 2.08 -1.55 6.45
N MET A 62 1.58 -2.72 6.03
CA MET A 62 0.53 -3.41 6.77
C MET A 62 0.72 -4.91 6.60
N TRP A 63 0.47 -5.66 7.67
CA TRP A 63 0.57 -7.11 7.62
C TRP A 63 -0.52 -7.75 8.46
N ASN A 64 -0.61 -9.09 8.38
CA ASN A 64 -1.64 -9.88 9.06
C ASN A 64 -3.05 -9.42 8.70
N ILE A 65 -3.23 -8.96 7.45
CA ILE A 65 -4.56 -8.71 6.91
C ILE A 65 -5.24 -10.07 6.80
N PRO A 66 -6.46 -10.24 7.33
CA PRO A 66 -7.15 -11.53 7.21
C PRO A 66 -7.23 -11.99 5.76
N PRO A 67 -6.95 -13.26 5.47
CA PRO A 67 -6.85 -13.72 4.07
C PRO A 67 -8.19 -13.70 3.34
N GLU A 68 -9.31 -13.67 4.05
CA GLU A 68 -10.63 -13.60 3.43
C GLU A 68 -11.07 -12.16 3.13
N THR A 69 -10.22 -11.16 3.43
CA THR A 69 -10.56 -9.75 3.21
C THR A 69 -10.83 -9.50 1.74
N LYS A 70 -12.00 -8.95 1.42
CA LYS A 70 -12.40 -8.64 0.05
C LYS A 70 -12.12 -7.18 -0.31
N GLU A 71 -12.09 -6.31 0.69
CA GLU A 71 -11.86 -4.89 0.44
C GLU A 71 -11.26 -4.25 1.68
N ILE A 72 -10.51 -3.18 1.42
CA ILE A 72 -10.02 -2.30 2.47
C ILE A 72 -10.67 -0.95 2.16
N ARG A 73 -11.64 -0.55 2.99
CA ARG A 73 -12.38 0.68 2.74
C ARG A 73 -11.50 1.90 2.99
N GLU A 74 -11.88 3.02 2.39
CA GLU A 74 -11.11 4.25 2.62
C GLU A 74 -11.11 4.62 4.10
N HIS A 75 -10.01 5.17 4.56
CA HIS A 75 -9.82 5.62 5.94
C HIS A 75 -10.08 4.49 6.95
N THR A 76 -9.65 3.29 6.63
CA THR A 76 -9.93 2.10 7.44
C THR A 76 -8.77 1.12 7.37
N VAL A 77 -8.54 0.43 8.49
CA VAL A 77 -7.60 -0.69 8.56
C VAL A 77 -8.42 -1.94 8.88
N PRO A 78 -8.25 -3.03 8.13
CA PRO A 78 -9.01 -4.26 8.42
C PRO A 78 -8.77 -4.75 9.84
N MET A 79 -9.83 -5.24 10.50
CA MET A 79 -9.70 -5.76 11.84
C MET A 79 -8.69 -6.90 11.86
N GLY A 80 -7.75 -6.86 12.79
CA GLY A 80 -6.69 -7.86 12.90
C GLY A 80 -5.41 -7.50 12.19
N ALA A 81 -5.46 -6.58 11.23
CA ALA A 81 -4.26 -6.14 10.53
C ALA A 81 -3.44 -5.19 11.42
N GLU A 82 -2.13 -5.17 11.16
CA GLU A 82 -1.20 -4.33 11.90
C GLU A 82 -0.47 -3.43 10.92
N GLU A 83 -0.18 -2.21 11.34
CA GLU A 83 0.53 -1.24 10.51
C GLU A 83 1.92 -0.98 11.07
N GLY A 84 2.89 -0.78 10.16
CA GLY A 84 4.26 -0.47 10.53
C GLY A 84 4.63 0.96 10.19
N PHE A 85 5.91 1.26 10.33
CA PHE A 85 6.44 2.61 10.07
C PHE A 85 6.63 2.85 8.59
N ASN A 86 6.21 4.03 8.15
CA ASN A 86 6.51 4.53 6.81
C ASN A 86 7.84 5.32 6.87
N THR A 87 8.30 5.77 5.70
CA THR A 87 9.57 6.51 5.62
C THR A 87 9.51 7.82 6.40
N GLY A 88 8.33 8.41 6.54
CA GLY A 88 8.15 9.62 7.34
C GLY A 88 8.28 9.40 8.84
N GLY A 89 8.46 8.15 9.28
CA GLY A 89 8.66 7.84 10.70
C GLY A 89 7.37 7.72 11.49
N GLU A 90 6.24 7.58 10.81
CA GLU A 90 4.94 7.43 11.45
C GLU A 90 4.31 6.10 11.06
N THR A 91 3.36 5.66 11.86
CA THR A 91 2.61 4.45 11.60
C THR A 91 1.40 4.78 10.73
N GLY A 92 1.15 3.93 9.72
CA GLY A 92 -0.05 4.05 8.92
C GLY A 92 0.18 4.69 7.56
N TYR A 93 -0.92 5.12 6.98
CA TYR A 93 -0.95 5.68 5.63
C TYR A 93 -0.44 7.11 5.58
N ASP A 94 0.50 7.37 4.68
CA ASP A 94 0.99 8.71 4.38
C ASP A 94 0.88 8.85 2.87
N GLY A 95 -0.03 9.67 2.38
CA GLY A 95 -0.37 9.73 0.97
C GLY A 95 0.67 10.42 0.10
N PRO A 96 0.46 10.33 -1.21
CA PRO A 96 1.34 11.00 -2.18
C PRO A 96 1.51 12.49 -1.89
N CYS A 97 2.76 12.95 -1.95
CA CYS A 97 3.08 14.36 -1.78
C CYS A 97 4.37 14.68 -2.55
N PRO A 98 4.39 14.48 -3.89
CA PRO A 98 5.61 14.65 -4.64
C PRO A 98 6.05 16.12 -4.63
N PRO A 99 7.34 16.41 -4.39
CA PRO A 99 7.81 17.79 -4.38
C PRO A 99 7.78 18.40 -5.78
N SER A 100 7.92 17.59 -6.82
CA SER A 100 7.84 18.05 -8.20
C SER A 100 7.60 16.87 -9.13
N GLY A 101 7.00 17.13 -10.27
CA GLY A 101 6.78 16.13 -11.30
C GLY A 101 5.69 15.13 -10.92
N THR A 102 5.58 14.10 -11.75
CA THR A 102 4.62 13.03 -11.56
C THR A 102 5.36 11.81 -11.01
N HIS A 103 4.90 11.30 -9.88
CA HIS A 103 5.47 10.10 -9.28
C HIS A 103 4.52 8.93 -9.45
N ARG A 104 5.07 7.71 -9.40
CA ARG A 104 4.28 6.48 -9.43
C ARG A 104 4.20 5.91 -8.03
N TYR A 105 3.02 5.44 -7.67
CA TYR A 105 2.75 4.87 -6.33
C TYR A 105 2.25 3.46 -6.51
N PHE A 106 3.02 2.50 -6.01
CA PHE A 106 2.72 1.08 -6.17
C PHE A 106 2.13 0.54 -4.87
N PHE A 107 0.93 0.00 -4.95
CA PHE A 107 0.32 -0.75 -3.86
C PHE A 107 0.62 -2.22 -4.14
N ARG A 108 1.52 -2.81 -3.38
CA ARG A 108 1.95 -4.20 -3.59
C ARG A 108 1.32 -5.07 -2.51
N LEU A 109 0.62 -6.11 -2.95
CA LEU A 109 -0.10 -7.00 -2.05
C LEU A 109 0.52 -8.40 -2.14
N PHE A 110 0.75 -9.00 -0.98
CA PHE A 110 1.39 -10.30 -0.86
C PHE A 110 0.46 -11.26 -0.12
N ALA A 111 0.31 -12.48 -0.64
CA ALA A 111 -0.40 -13.53 0.06
C ALA A 111 0.65 -14.45 0.69
N LEU A 112 0.53 -14.69 1.99
CA LEU A 112 1.55 -15.40 2.76
C LEU A 112 1.00 -16.70 3.34
N ASN A 113 1.88 -17.70 3.48
CA ASN A 113 1.49 -19.01 4.02
C ASN A 113 1.64 -19.10 5.54
N ILE A 114 2.02 -18.00 6.20
CA ILE A 114 2.07 -17.92 7.66
C ILE A 114 1.60 -16.54 8.11
N LYS A 115 1.17 -16.44 9.36
CA LYS A 115 0.98 -15.15 10.00
C LYS A 115 2.33 -14.67 10.53
N LEU A 116 2.49 -13.36 10.60
CA LEU A 116 3.76 -12.76 10.99
C LEU A 116 3.71 -12.26 12.43
N LYS A 117 4.87 -12.34 13.11
CA LYS A 117 5.07 -11.75 14.42
C LYS A 117 6.14 -10.68 14.28
N LEU A 118 5.69 -9.43 14.24
CA LEU A 118 6.57 -8.29 14.09
C LEU A 118 6.25 -7.26 15.16
N PRO A 119 7.25 -6.49 15.61
CA PRO A 119 6.97 -5.39 16.53
C PRO A 119 6.16 -4.31 15.84
N SER A 120 5.44 -3.50 16.62
CA SER A 120 4.56 -2.47 16.08
C SER A 120 5.30 -1.39 15.30
N GLU A 121 6.60 -1.24 15.52
CA GLU A 121 7.42 -0.27 14.79
C GLU A 121 8.16 -0.88 13.60
N ALA A 122 7.77 -2.09 13.19
CA ALA A 122 8.40 -2.73 12.04
C ALA A 122 8.20 -1.89 10.78
N ASP A 123 9.25 -1.82 9.96
CA ASP A 123 9.21 -1.11 8.69
C ASP A 123 9.18 -2.12 7.53
N LYS A 124 9.25 -1.60 6.31
CA LYS A 124 9.21 -2.46 5.12
C LYS A 124 10.33 -3.50 5.12
N GLN A 125 11.53 -3.11 5.53
CA GLN A 125 12.67 -4.03 5.50
C GLN A 125 12.44 -5.22 6.44
N MET A 126 11.92 -4.95 7.63
CA MET A 126 11.59 -6.02 8.58
C MET A 126 10.47 -6.90 8.04
N LEU A 127 9.48 -6.26 7.42
CA LEU A 127 8.38 -7.01 6.81
C LEU A 127 8.90 -7.92 5.70
N GLU A 128 9.75 -7.42 4.82
CA GLU A 128 10.29 -8.21 3.72
C GLU A 128 11.09 -9.40 4.23
N SER A 129 11.90 -9.20 5.26
CA SER A 129 12.66 -10.30 5.86
C SER A 129 11.72 -11.37 6.43
N ALA A 130 10.64 -10.95 7.07
CA ALA A 130 9.67 -11.90 7.64
C ALA A 130 8.88 -12.64 6.56
N MET A 131 8.66 -12.01 5.41
CA MET A 131 7.91 -12.63 4.32
C MET A 131 8.74 -13.61 3.50
N GLU A 132 10.07 -13.52 3.59
CA GLU A 132 10.97 -14.31 2.76
C GLU A 132 10.66 -15.80 2.89
N GLN A 133 10.52 -16.50 1.75
CA GLN A 133 10.17 -17.91 1.66
C GLN A 133 8.73 -18.25 2.07
N HIS A 134 7.90 -17.24 2.34
CA HIS A 134 6.50 -17.45 2.75
C HIS A 134 5.49 -16.84 1.78
N ILE A 135 5.96 -16.29 0.67
CA ILE A 135 5.08 -15.63 -0.30
C ILE A 135 4.48 -16.67 -1.24
N LEU A 136 3.15 -16.76 -1.25
CA LEU A 136 2.41 -17.65 -2.16
C LEU A 136 2.12 -16.97 -3.49
N ALA A 137 1.81 -15.69 -3.46
CA ALA A 137 1.45 -14.93 -4.65
C ALA A 137 1.58 -13.45 -4.37
N THR A 138 1.77 -12.66 -5.42
CA THR A 138 1.86 -11.20 -5.33
C THR A 138 1.00 -10.56 -6.41
N THR A 139 0.53 -9.35 -6.13
CA THR A 139 -0.13 -8.52 -7.13
C THR A 139 0.12 -7.07 -6.79
N GLU A 140 -0.14 -6.18 -7.74
CA GLU A 140 0.08 -4.76 -7.49
C GLU A 140 -0.93 -3.91 -8.24
N LEU A 141 -1.14 -2.71 -7.72
CA LEU A 141 -1.94 -1.66 -8.33
C LEU A 141 -1.07 -0.41 -8.34
N MET A 142 -1.01 0.28 -9.46
CA MET A 142 -0.19 1.49 -9.57
C MET A 142 -1.08 2.68 -9.88
N GLY A 143 -0.85 3.78 -9.18
CA GLY A 143 -1.46 5.06 -9.50
C GLY A 143 -0.38 6.13 -9.61
N THR A 144 -0.72 7.24 -10.24
CA THR A 144 0.21 8.37 -10.38
C THR A 144 -0.33 9.58 -9.63
N TYR A 145 0.55 10.51 -9.32
CA TYR A 145 0.10 11.78 -8.75
C TYR A 145 1.13 12.87 -9.02
N SER A 146 0.63 14.04 -9.34
CA SER A 146 1.42 15.27 -9.39
C SER A 146 0.58 16.35 -8.71
N ARG A 147 1.24 17.30 -8.05
CA ARG A 147 0.51 18.31 -7.32
C ARG A 147 -0.06 19.36 -8.29
N THR A 148 -1.34 19.60 -8.17
CA THR A 148 -2.04 20.52 -9.09
C THR A 148 -1.60 21.97 -8.90
N ASN A 149 -1.14 22.32 -7.70
CA ASN A 149 -0.65 23.67 -7.41
C ASN A 149 0.81 23.85 -7.80
N GLU A 150 1.42 22.82 -8.35
CA GLU A 150 2.74 22.91 -8.94
C GLU A 150 2.57 23.65 -10.26
N ALA A 151 2.56 24.94 -10.18
CA ALA A 151 2.19 25.77 -11.30
C ALA A 151 3.15 25.56 -12.47
N PRO A 152 2.62 25.43 -13.66
CA PRO A 152 3.45 25.56 -14.84
C PRO A 152 3.99 26.99 -14.84
N LEU A 153 5.22 27.09 -14.99
CA LEU A 153 5.88 28.38 -14.89
C LEU A 153 6.02 29.04 -16.24
#